data_352fbdfbdc59a496d3543e0e16f1f632
#
_entry.id   352fbdfbdc59a496d3543e0e16f1f632
#
_cell.length_a   1.000
_cell.length_b   1.000
_cell.length_c   1.000
_cell.angle_alpha   90.00
_cell.angle_beta   90.00
_cell.angle_gamma   90.00
#
_symmetry.space_group_name_H-M   'P 1'
#
loop_
_entity.id
_entity.type
_entity.pdbx_description
1 polymer ?
#
loop_
_entity_poly.entity_id
_entity_poly.type
_entity_poly.pdbx_seq_one_letter_code
_entity_poly.pdbx_strand_id
1 'polypeptide(L)'
;RAVYIGAFAQPTKEDRELALQSLDLVGIAHLAEQPCTAVSGGELQLALIARTLVAEPEILVLDEPESHLDIHKQKIILQTIKKLVKERGLACIINTHYANHAFYFGDKVLMVAKDQPVINGQVSDIMTEQNILDYFHIEVKRLRHEIDGQVYETMVPKYFGMDYDVNM
;
A
#
# COMPACT_ATOMS: atom_id res chain seq x y z
N ARG A 1 13.86 2.36 -17.34
CA ARG A 1 14.51 1.90 -18.60
C ARG A 1 13.54 1.79 -19.77
N ALA A 2 12.27 1.38 -19.57
CA ALA A 2 11.30 1.40 -20.69
C ALA A 2 11.18 2.76 -21.40
N VAL A 3 11.50 3.85 -20.71
CA VAL A 3 11.57 5.20 -21.29
C VAL A 3 12.74 5.37 -22.27
N TYR A 4 13.75 4.51 -22.19
CA TYR A 4 14.95 4.59 -23.02
C TYR A 4 14.97 3.58 -24.18
N ILE A 5 13.99 2.67 -24.24
CA ILE A 5 13.83 1.76 -25.37
C ILE A 5 13.00 2.50 -26.42
N GLY A 6 13.59 2.77 -27.59
CA GLY A 6 12.88 3.38 -28.71
C GLY A 6 11.65 2.55 -29.10
N ALA A 7 10.61 3.20 -29.64
CA ALA A 7 9.30 2.59 -29.92
C ALA A 7 9.36 1.29 -30.79
N PHE A 8 10.46 1.03 -31.47
CA PHE A 8 10.68 -0.15 -32.31
C PHE A 8 11.88 -1.02 -31.88
N ALA A 9 12.53 -0.69 -30.75
CA ALA A 9 13.66 -1.45 -30.26
C ALA A 9 13.19 -2.65 -29.44
N GLN A 10 13.88 -3.80 -29.63
CA GLN A 10 13.65 -4.98 -28.80
C GLN A 10 14.43 -4.85 -27.50
N PRO A 11 13.90 -5.35 -26.36
CA PRO A 11 14.63 -5.42 -25.10
C PRO A 11 15.93 -6.18 -25.24
N THR A 12 16.99 -5.65 -24.66
CA THR A 12 18.30 -6.31 -24.62
C THR A 12 18.31 -7.45 -23.61
N LYS A 13 19.40 -8.25 -23.60
CA LYS A 13 19.61 -9.26 -22.54
C LYS A 13 19.66 -8.61 -21.15
N GLU A 14 20.33 -7.47 -21.03
CA GLU A 14 20.43 -6.71 -19.78
C GLU A 14 19.06 -6.22 -19.29
N ASP A 15 18.19 -5.75 -20.21
CA ASP A 15 16.83 -5.34 -19.84
C ASP A 15 16.00 -6.53 -19.32
N ARG A 16 16.20 -7.71 -19.92
CA ARG A 16 15.54 -8.94 -19.46
C ARG A 16 16.05 -9.39 -18.09
N GLU A 17 17.35 -9.32 -17.84
CA GLU A 17 17.95 -9.64 -16.55
C GLU A 17 17.42 -8.71 -15.44
N LEU A 18 17.35 -7.40 -15.70
CA LEU A 18 16.78 -6.43 -14.77
C LEU A 18 15.30 -6.69 -14.50
N ALA A 19 14.54 -7.05 -15.53
CA ALA A 19 13.13 -7.43 -15.34
C ALA A 19 12.98 -8.67 -14.46
N LEU A 20 13.81 -9.72 -14.69
CA LEU A 20 13.82 -10.93 -13.87
C LEU A 20 14.21 -10.63 -12.41
N GLN A 21 15.24 -9.81 -12.18
CA GLN A 21 15.63 -9.38 -10.86
C GLN A 21 14.49 -8.61 -10.15
N SER A 22 13.78 -7.75 -10.89
CA SER A 22 12.66 -7.00 -10.34
C SER A 22 11.47 -7.91 -9.97
N LEU A 23 11.20 -8.95 -10.77
CA LEU A 23 10.20 -9.97 -10.46
C LEU A 23 10.61 -10.81 -9.23
N ASP A 24 11.90 -11.10 -9.09
CA ASP A 24 12.43 -11.83 -7.91
C ASP A 24 12.28 -11.01 -6.62
N LEU A 25 12.54 -9.71 -6.68
CA LEU A 25 12.38 -8.79 -5.54
C LEU A 25 10.96 -8.81 -4.97
N VAL A 26 9.96 -8.99 -5.81
CA VAL A 26 8.55 -9.07 -5.40
C VAL A 26 8.05 -10.52 -5.26
N GLY A 27 8.92 -11.51 -5.44
CA GLY A 27 8.64 -12.92 -5.19
C GLY A 27 7.86 -13.66 -6.29
N ILE A 28 7.79 -13.12 -7.50
CA ILE A 28 7.05 -13.72 -8.62
C ILE A 28 7.92 -14.05 -9.84
N ALA A 29 9.24 -14.25 -9.67
CA ALA A 29 10.15 -14.62 -10.77
C ALA A 29 9.70 -15.88 -11.52
N HIS A 30 9.04 -16.83 -10.84
CA HIS A 30 8.50 -18.06 -11.43
C HIS A 30 7.39 -17.81 -12.45
N LEU A 31 6.81 -16.61 -12.49
CA LEU A 31 5.76 -16.22 -13.45
C LEU A 31 6.31 -15.46 -14.67
N ALA A 32 7.62 -15.30 -14.81
CA ALA A 32 8.25 -14.45 -15.82
C ALA A 32 7.85 -14.77 -17.28
N GLU A 33 7.56 -16.03 -17.57
CA GLU A 33 7.14 -16.49 -18.90
C GLU A 33 5.61 -16.62 -19.04
N GLN A 34 4.86 -16.31 -18.00
CA GLN A 34 3.40 -16.38 -18.03
C GLN A 34 2.81 -15.10 -18.65
N PRO A 35 1.78 -15.21 -19.50
CA PRO A 35 1.08 -14.03 -19.97
C PRO A 35 0.31 -13.36 -18.83
N CYS A 36 0.26 -12.04 -18.80
CA CYS A 36 -0.45 -11.27 -17.76
C CYS A 36 -1.93 -11.65 -17.58
N THR A 37 -2.53 -12.25 -18.63
CA THR A 37 -3.92 -12.74 -18.60
C THR A 37 -4.09 -14.07 -17.85
N ALA A 38 -3.00 -14.77 -17.56
CA ALA A 38 -3.00 -16.08 -16.88
C ALA A 38 -2.60 -16.00 -15.40
N VAL A 39 -2.27 -14.80 -14.90
CA VAL A 39 -1.90 -14.58 -13.50
C VAL A 39 -3.08 -14.05 -12.69
N SER A 40 -3.07 -14.27 -11.38
CA SER A 40 -4.08 -13.70 -10.48
C SER A 40 -3.95 -12.19 -10.32
N GLY A 41 -5.02 -11.51 -9.85
CA GLY A 41 -4.99 -10.06 -9.62
C GLY A 41 -3.84 -9.60 -8.69
N GLY A 42 -3.55 -10.36 -7.61
CA GLY A 42 -2.43 -10.04 -6.73
C GLY A 42 -1.06 -10.22 -7.37
N GLU A 43 -0.88 -11.27 -8.18
CA GLU A 43 0.35 -11.48 -8.95
C GLU A 43 0.53 -10.41 -10.02
N LEU A 44 -0.55 -10.00 -10.67
CA LEU A 44 -0.52 -8.88 -11.61
C LEU A 44 -0.11 -7.58 -10.91
N GLN A 45 -0.63 -7.31 -9.72
CA GLN A 45 -0.26 -6.14 -8.94
C GLN A 45 1.23 -6.16 -8.56
N LEU A 46 1.75 -7.31 -8.13
CA LEU A 46 3.20 -7.47 -7.88
C LEU A 46 4.02 -7.26 -9.16
N ALA A 47 3.55 -7.75 -10.32
CA ALA A 47 4.21 -7.52 -11.60
C ALA A 47 4.23 -6.03 -11.99
N LEU A 48 3.16 -5.28 -11.69
CA LEU A 48 3.11 -3.83 -11.89
C LEU A 48 4.12 -3.10 -10.98
N ILE A 49 4.26 -3.52 -9.73
CA ILE A 49 5.30 -3.01 -8.83
C ILE A 49 6.69 -3.34 -9.37
N ALA A 50 6.94 -4.60 -9.75
CA ALA A 50 8.22 -5.02 -10.35
C ALA A 50 8.59 -4.18 -11.58
N ARG A 51 7.62 -3.89 -12.45
CA ARG A 51 7.82 -3.03 -13.63
C ARG A 51 8.34 -1.64 -13.26
N THR A 52 7.86 -1.06 -12.15
CA THR A 52 8.35 0.25 -11.70
C THR A 52 9.78 0.16 -11.15
N LEU A 53 10.14 -0.97 -10.52
CA LEU A 53 11.46 -1.19 -9.94
C LEU A 53 12.57 -1.35 -11.00
N VAL A 54 12.24 -1.78 -12.24
CA VAL A 54 13.19 -1.86 -13.35
C VAL A 54 13.86 -0.51 -13.64
N ALA A 55 13.17 0.59 -13.37
CA ALA A 55 13.71 1.94 -13.55
C ALA A 55 14.63 2.40 -12.40
N GLU A 56 14.83 1.58 -11.37
CA GLU A 56 15.62 1.89 -10.17
C GLU A 56 15.19 3.23 -9.53
N PRO A 57 13.91 3.41 -9.19
CA PRO A 57 13.41 4.68 -8.68
C PRO A 57 13.93 4.95 -7.27
N GLU A 58 14.10 6.21 -6.90
CA GLU A 58 14.32 6.64 -5.52
C GLU A 58 13.01 6.78 -4.74
N ILE A 59 11.92 7.08 -5.45
CA ILE A 59 10.58 7.26 -4.89
C ILE A 59 9.58 6.38 -5.62
N LEU A 60 8.82 5.61 -4.88
CA LEU A 60 7.72 4.80 -5.38
C LEU A 60 6.39 5.46 -5.00
N VAL A 61 5.54 5.73 -5.97
CA VAL A 61 4.21 6.28 -5.75
C VAL A 61 3.19 5.23 -6.19
N LEU A 62 2.35 4.79 -5.26
CA LEU A 62 1.36 3.74 -5.46
C LEU A 62 -0.03 4.26 -5.12
N ASP A 63 -0.95 4.06 -6.04
CA ASP A 63 -2.35 4.43 -5.87
C ASP A 63 -3.17 3.17 -5.62
N GLU A 64 -3.68 3.04 -4.39
CA GLU A 64 -4.46 1.91 -3.92
C GLU A 64 -3.90 0.54 -4.34
N PRO A 65 -2.63 0.22 -4.03
CA PRO A 65 -1.99 -1.00 -4.54
C PRO A 65 -2.65 -2.29 -4.04
N GLU A 66 -3.46 -2.22 -3.00
CA GLU A 66 -4.18 -3.33 -2.39
C GLU A 66 -5.65 -3.46 -2.84
N SER A 67 -6.15 -2.53 -3.65
CA SER A 67 -7.56 -2.50 -4.05
C SER A 67 -7.96 -3.74 -4.86
N HIS A 68 -9.21 -4.19 -4.66
CA HIS A 68 -9.81 -5.35 -5.35
C HIS A 68 -9.14 -6.70 -5.02
N LEU A 69 -8.32 -6.75 -3.98
CA LEU A 69 -7.66 -7.97 -3.52
C LEU A 69 -8.30 -8.48 -2.23
N ASP A 70 -8.26 -9.80 -2.03
CA ASP A 70 -8.60 -10.39 -0.75
C ASP A 70 -7.57 -10.01 0.35
N ILE A 71 -7.96 -10.12 1.62
CA ILE A 71 -7.13 -9.70 2.77
C ILE A 71 -5.75 -10.36 2.76
N HIS A 72 -5.65 -11.62 2.32
CA HIS A 72 -4.38 -12.33 2.26
C HIS A 72 -3.43 -11.70 1.24
N LYS A 73 -3.93 -11.40 0.05
CA LYS A 73 -3.16 -10.76 -1.03
C LYS A 73 -2.82 -9.32 -0.69
N GLN A 74 -3.75 -8.56 -0.07
CA GLN A 74 -3.46 -7.21 0.45
C GLN A 74 -2.25 -7.25 1.39
N LYS A 75 -2.25 -8.18 2.35
CA LYS A 75 -1.12 -8.37 3.27
C LYS A 75 0.19 -8.62 2.54
N ILE A 76 0.20 -9.51 1.54
CA ILE A 76 1.40 -9.84 0.75
C ILE A 76 1.93 -8.58 0.05
N ILE A 77 1.07 -7.82 -0.64
CA ILE A 77 1.45 -6.59 -1.34
C ILE A 77 2.09 -5.59 -0.39
N LEU A 78 1.42 -5.27 0.71
CA LEU A 78 1.89 -4.27 1.67
C LEU A 78 3.18 -4.70 2.38
N GLN A 79 3.32 -5.98 2.72
CA GLN A 79 4.57 -6.52 3.27
C GLN A 79 5.72 -6.47 2.27
N THR A 80 5.45 -6.76 1.00
CA THR A 80 6.43 -6.65 -0.09
C THR A 80 6.90 -5.21 -0.25
N ILE A 81 5.98 -4.24 -0.27
CA ILE A 81 6.31 -2.82 -0.35
C ILE A 81 7.17 -2.41 0.86
N LYS A 82 6.78 -2.79 2.08
CA LYS A 82 7.54 -2.48 3.31
C LYS A 82 8.95 -3.06 3.27
N LYS A 83 9.09 -4.30 2.78
CA LYS A 83 10.39 -4.95 2.58
C LYS A 83 11.26 -4.18 1.58
N LEU A 84 10.71 -3.81 0.42
CA LEU A 84 11.41 -3.05 -0.61
C LEU A 84 11.90 -1.70 -0.09
N VAL A 85 11.04 -0.95 0.61
CA VAL A 85 11.40 0.33 1.24
C VAL A 85 12.59 0.14 2.18
N LYS A 86 12.53 -0.85 3.07
CA LYS A 86 13.59 -1.10 4.05
C LYS A 86 14.91 -1.57 3.42
N GLU A 87 14.84 -2.51 2.47
CA GLU A 87 16.04 -3.15 1.90
C GLU A 87 16.71 -2.31 0.82
N ARG A 88 15.95 -1.48 0.11
CA ARG A 88 16.44 -0.66 -1.00
C ARG A 88 16.61 0.81 -0.65
N GLY A 89 16.18 1.22 0.55
CA GLY A 89 16.22 2.64 0.95
C GLY A 89 15.29 3.54 0.13
N LEU A 90 14.23 2.96 -0.45
CA LEU A 90 13.25 3.70 -1.25
C LEU A 90 12.37 4.57 -0.36
N ALA A 91 12.03 5.76 -0.80
CA ALA A 91 10.87 6.46 -0.28
C ALA A 91 9.61 5.89 -0.96
N CYS A 92 8.52 5.71 -0.19
CA CYS A 92 7.27 5.22 -0.75
C CYS A 92 6.10 6.09 -0.31
N ILE A 93 5.27 6.50 -1.27
CA ILE A 93 4.00 7.17 -1.02
C ILE A 93 2.89 6.21 -1.46
N ILE A 94 2.00 5.87 -0.55
CA ILE A 94 0.84 5.03 -0.81
C ILE A 94 -0.41 5.88 -0.60
N ASN A 95 -1.20 6.07 -1.66
CA ASN A 95 -2.57 6.54 -1.52
C ASN A 95 -3.46 5.33 -1.18
N THR A 96 -4.25 5.42 -0.12
CA THR A 96 -5.16 4.35 0.33
C THR A 96 -6.35 4.95 1.06
N HIS A 97 -7.48 4.28 0.99
CA HIS A 97 -8.67 4.61 1.77
C HIS A 97 -8.81 3.72 3.02
N TYR A 98 -7.86 2.84 3.29
CA TYR A 98 -7.83 1.99 4.49
C TYR A 98 -7.05 2.67 5.61
N ALA A 99 -7.73 3.41 6.48
CA ALA A 99 -7.12 4.18 7.58
C ALA A 99 -6.16 3.34 8.45
N ASN A 100 -6.48 2.07 8.68
CA ASN A 100 -5.65 1.17 9.49
C ASN A 100 -4.30 0.84 8.85
N HIS A 101 -4.14 0.97 7.54
CA HIS A 101 -2.85 0.76 6.89
C HIS A 101 -1.80 1.76 7.37
N ALA A 102 -2.21 2.98 7.76
CA ALA A 102 -1.30 3.96 8.31
C ALA A 102 -0.58 3.44 9.58
N PHE A 103 -1.29 2.75 10.48
CA PHE A 103 -0.70 2.21 11.71
C PHE A 103 0.25 1.03 11.46
N TYR A 104 0.01 0.24 10.42
CA TYR A 104 0.79 -0.98 10.17
C TYR A 104 1.99 -0.77 9.26
N PHE A 105 1.91 0.21 8.35
CA PHE A 105 2.88 0.37 7.27
C PHE A 105 3.45 1.78 7.17
N GLY A 106 2.75 2.81 7.68
CA GLY A 106 3.15 4.20 7.54
C GLY A 106 4.14 4.66 8.61
N ASP A 107 5.11 5.46 8.22
CA ASP A 107 5.92 6.27 9.14
C ASP A 107 5.25 7.63 9.35
N LYS A 108 4.71 8.20 8.28
CA LYS A 108 4.00 9.49 8.26
C LYS A 108 2.70 9.37 7.50
N VAL A 109 1.77 10.25 7.82
CA VAL A 109 0.48 10.39 7.15
C VAL A 109 0.32 11.78 6.58
N LEU A 110 -0.23 11.85 5.39
CA LEU A 110 -0.78 13.05 4.77
C LEU A 110 -2.29 12.84 4.64
N MET A 111 -3.09 13.69 5.29
CA MET A 111 -4.54 13.68 5.12
C MET A 111 -4.97 14.79 4.15
N VAL A 112 -5.78 14.41 3.19
CA VAL A 112 -6.36 15.30 2.18
C VAL A 112 -7.85 15.06 2.11
N ALA A 113 -8.65 16.11 2.27
CA ALA A 113 -10.08 16.10 2.05
C ALA A 113 -10.51 17.40 1.37
N LYS A 114 -11.70 17.36 0.77
CA LYS A 114 -12.28 18.56 0.15
C LYS A 114 -12.60 19.56 1.27
N ASP A 115 -12.27 20.83 1.01
CA ASP A 115 -12.57 21.97 1.89
C ASP A 115 -11.91 21.89 3.29
N GLN A 116 -10.89 21.03 3.44
CA GLN A 116 -10.06 20.94 4.66
C GLN A 116 -8.59 21.29 4.35
N PRO A 117 -7.86 21.93 5.28
CA PRO A 117 -6.43 22.12 5.09
C PRO A 117 -5.70 20.79 5.03
N VAL A 118 -4.67 20.70 4.19
CA VAL A 118 -3.82 19.50 4.18
C VAL A 118 -3.02 19.42 5.47
N ILE A 119 -3.10 18.29 6.18
CA ILE A 119 -2.31 18.03 7.38
C ILE A 119 -1.39 16.84 7.15
N ASN A 120 -0.20 16.90 7.75
CA ASN A 120 0.77 15.81 7.69
C ASN A 120 1.59 15.72 8.97
N GLY A 121 2.11 14.54 9.27
CA GLY A 121 2.92 14.30 10.46
C GLY A 121 3.10 12.82 10.76
N GLN A 122 3.56 12.54 11.98
CA GLN A 122 3.66 11.16 12.45
C GLN A 122 2.27 10.52 12.52
N VAL A 123 2.21 9.21 12.32
CA VAL A 123 0.95 8.45 12.36
C VAL A 123 0.23 8.68 13.68
N SER A 124 0.95 8.66 14.82
CA SER A 124 0.38 8.88 16.15
C SER A 124 -0.36 10.20 16.30
N ASP A 125 0.15 11.25 15.65
CA ASP A 125 -0.30 12.63 15.83
C ASP A 125 -1.43 12.97 14.86
N ILE A 126 -1.38 12.41 13.66
CA ILE A 126 -2.34 12.70 12.59
C ILE A 126 -3.54 11.75 12.65
N MET A 127 -3.33 10.46 12.96
CA MET A 127 -4.40 9.47 13.01
C MET A 127 -5.15 9.54 14.33
N THR A 128 -5.92 10.62 14.53
CA THR A 128 -6.78 10.84 15.70
C THR A 128 -8.26 10.63 15.37
N GLU A 129 -9.08 10.31 16.36
CA GLU A 129 -10.53 10.18 16.21
C GLU A 129 -11.14 11.48 15.65
N GLN A 130 -10.64 12.63 16.12
CA GLN A 130 -11.12 13.94 15.67
C GLN A 130 -10.76 14.22 14.21
N ASN A 131 -9.51 13.96 13.79
CA ASN A 131 -9.13 14.18 12.40
C ASN A 131 -9.91 13.26 11.44
N ILE A 132 -10.15 12.00 11.82
CA ILE A 132 -10.98 11.11 11.02
C ILE A 132 -12.41 11.65 10.89
N LEU A 133 -12.99 12.17 11.99
CA LEU A 133 -14.31 12.77 11.94
C LEU A 133 -14.34 14.02 11.05
N ASP A 134 -13.36 14.91 11.21
CA ASP A 134 -13.31 16.19 10.47
C ASP A 134 -13.06 16.00 8.97
N TYR A 135 -12.21 15.02 8.60
CA TYR A 135 -11.80 14.81 7.22
C TYR A 135 -12.68 13.82 6.44
N PHE A 136 -13.20 12.81 7.12
CA PHE A 136 -13.94 11.72 6.47
C PHE A 136 -15.40 11.60 6.94
N HIS A 137 -15.82 12.41 7.90
CA HIS A 137 -17.18 12.43 8.46
C HIS A 137 -17.62 11.08 9.03
N ILE A 138 -16.68 10.33 9.58
CA ILE A 138 -16.90 9.02 10.19
C ILE A 138 -16.42 9.07 11.63
N GLU A 139 -17.33 8.77 12.57
CA GLU A 139 -16.93 8.52 13.94
C GLU A 139 -16.19 7.19 14.05
N VAL A 140 -15.02 7.23 14.67
CA VAL A 140 -14.20 6.05 14.92
C VAL A 140 -13.79 5.99 16.40
N LYS A 141 -13.39 4.80 16.84
CA LYS A 141 -12.70 4.62 18.11
C LYS A 141 -11.29 4.11 17.85
N ARG A 142 -10.27 4.83 18.33
CA ARG A 142 -8.89 4.36 18.31
C ARG A 142 -8.71 3.38 19.47
N LEU A 143 -8.37 2.16 19.14
CA LEU A 143 -8.12 1.09 20.09
C LEU A 143 -6.63 0.75 20.08
N ARG A 144 -6.12 0.49 21.28
CA ARG A 144 -4.76 -0.02 21.48
C ARG A 144 -4.86 -1.39 22.15
N HIS A 145 -4.24 -2.38 21.58
CA HIS A 145 -4.24 -3.75 22.08
C HIS A 145 -2.88 -4.39 21.93
N GLU A 146 -2.59 -5.35 22.77
CA GLU A 146 -1.33 -6.09 22.76
C GLU A 146 -1.60 -7.52 22.26
N ILE A 147 -0.79 -7.96 21.29
CA ILE A 147 -0.81 -9.32 20.76
C ILE A 147 0.65 -9.79 20.71
N ASP A 148 0.94 -10.90 21.37
CA ASP A 148 2.29 -11.52 21.41
C ASP A 148 3.40 -10.55 21.83
N GLY A 149 3.12 -9.67 22.82
CA GLY A 149 4.06 -8.67 23.33
C GLY A 149 4.28 -7.46 22.40
N GLN A 150 3.54 -7.37 21.32
CA GLN A 150 3.55 -6.21 20.42
C GLN A 150 2.28 -5.39 20.57
N VAL A 151 2.44 -4.07 20.61
CA VAL A 151 1.32 -3.14 20.69
C VAL A 151 0.85 -2.78 19.28
N TYR A 152 -0.44 -2.96 19.07
CA TYR A 152 -1.14 -2.61 17.84
C TYR A 152 -2.15 -1.51 18.09
N GLU A 153 -2.33 -0.65 17.12
CA GLU A 153 -3.37 0.38 17.13
C GLU A 153 -4.28 0.20 15.91
N THR A 154 -5.58 0.40 16.11
CA THR A 154 -6.58 0.32 15.06
C THR A 154 -7.64 1.40 15.25
N MET A 155 -8.23 1.84 14.13
CA MET A 155 -9.46 2.62 14.10
C MET A 155 -10.64 1.68 13.81
N VAL A 156 -11.62 1.69 14.69
CA VAL A 156 -12.87 0.94 14.51
C VAL A 156 -13.98 1.93 14.23
N PRO A 157 -14.57 1.93 13.03
CA PRO A 157 -15.70 2.80 12.72
C PRO A 157 -16.93 2.46 13.56
N LYS A 158 -17.65 3.48 14.01
CA LYS A 158 -18.97 3.34 14.63
C LYS A 158 -20.01 3.35 13.51
N TYR A 159 -20.16 2.24 12.78
CA TYR A 159 -21.14 2.13 11.70
C TYR A 159 -22.59 2.13 12.17
N PHE A 160 -22.79 1.63 13.38
CA PHE A 160 -24.09 1.65 14.04
C PHE A 160 -23.92 2.54 15.25
N GLY A 161 -24.69 3.62 15.33
CA GLY A 161 -24.75 4.42 16.54
C GLY A 161 -24.88 3.46 17.71
N MET A 162 -24.09 3.64 18.76
CA MET A 162 -24.27 2.84 19.98
C MET A 162 -25.63 3.09 20.66
N ASP A 163 -26.48 3.88 20.01
CA ASP A 163 -27.86 4.16 20.37
C ASP A 163 -28.88 3.25 19.68
N TYR A 164 -28.47 2.04 19.28
CA TYR A 164 -29.48 1.00 19.12
C TYR A 164 -29.95 0.60 20.53
N ASP A 165 -31.00 1.23 20.94
CA ASP A 165 -31.89 0.71 21.98
C ASP A 165 -32.23 -0.73 21.54
N VAL A 166 -31.59 -1.72 22.14
CA VAL A 166 -31.82 -3.15 21.89
C VAL A 166 -33.14 -3.57 22.56
N ASN A 167 -34.09 -2.64 22.65
CA ASN A 167 -35.44 -2.86 23.16
C ASN A 167 -36.44 -2.82 21.98
N MET A 168 -36.30 -3.77 21.04
CA MET A 168 -37.38 -4.28 20.19
C MET A 168 -37.38 -5.80 20.20
#